data_d5d8dfb2f19aeb0729cf534e0d8df0c9
#
_entry.id   d5d8dfb2f19aeb0729cf534e0d8df0c9
#
_cell.length_a   1.000
_cell.length_b   1.000
_cell.length_c   1.000
_cell.angle_alpha   90.00
_cell.angle_beta   90.00
_cell.angle_gamma   90.00
#
_symmetry.space_group_name_H-M   'P 1'
#
loop_
_entity.id
_entity.type
_entity.pdbx_description
1 polymer ?
#
loop_
_entity_poly.entity_id
_entity_poly.type
_entity_poly.pdbx_seq_one_letter_code
_entity_poly.pdbx_strand_id
1 'polypeptide(L)'
;MDLDEEHSSKVIDSMNRRKGKLIELKDTGTNKKRLIFHAPTRGLMGYTSRFLTLTKGNGVINRIFHSYGPFEGEMEGRRNGALISMEQGKAVAFAIFNLQARGEMFVTHNDAVYPGMIVGLSPKPGDMIINVMKGKKLTNMRTQGTDENVVLTPIRTMSIAEQLSMLNTDEALEITPD
;
A
#
# COMPACT_ATOMS: atom_id res chain seq x y z
N MET A 1 -15.34 3.20 16.49
CA MET A 1 -14.16 4.02 16.20
C MET A 1 -14.27 5.29 17.01
N ASP A 2 -13.27 5.58 17.83
CA ASP A 2 -13.20 6.81 18.63
C ASP A 2 -12.04 7.66 18.09
N LEU A 3 -12.29 8.94 17.83
CA LEU A 3 -11.33 9.82 17.18
C LEU A 3 -11.64 11.30 17.47
N ASP A 4 -10.68 12.16 17.18
CA ASP A 4 -10.87 13.59 17.29
C ASP A 4 -11.78 14.12 16.17
N GLU A 5 -12.62 15.10 16.48
CA GLU A 5 -13.65 15.63 15.56
C GLU A 5 -13.07 16.06 14.21
N GLU A 6 -11.88 16.68 14.19
CA GLU A 6 -11.23 17.15 12.97
C GLU A 6 -10.96 16.04 11.93
N HIS A 7 -10.90 14.79 12.35
CA HIS A 7 -10.63 13.63 11.48
C HIS A 7 -11.90 12.90 11.04
N SER A 8 -13.07 13.22 11.61
CA SER A 8 -14.31 12.47 11.41
C SER A 8 -14.74 12.41 9.95
N SER A 9 -14.71 13.52 9.22
CA SER A 9 -15.10 13.59 7.81
C SER A 9 -14.23 12.68 6.94
N LYS A 10 -12.91 12.71 7.14
CA LYS A 10 -11.95 11.89 6.38
C LYS A 10 -12.14 10.39 6.64
N VAL A 11 -12.46 10.03 7.88
CA VAL A 11 -12.72 8.63 8.25
C VAL A 11 -14.05 8.16 7.66
N ILE A 12 -15.11 8.98 7.71
CA ILE A 12 -16.41 8.67 7.10
C ILE A 12 -16.25 8.45 5.59
N ASP A 13 -15.59 9.36 4.88
CA ASP A 13 -15.34 9.21 3.44
C ASP A 13 -14.53 7.94 3.12
N SER A 14 -13.52 7.66 3.93
CA SER A 14 -12.69 6.47 3.77
C SER A 14 -13.49 5.18 3.98
N MET A 15 -14.41 5.16 4.96
CA MET A 15 -15.27 4.01 5.23
C MET A 15 -16.35 3.83 4.17
N ASN A 16 -16.95 4.92 3.68
CA ASN A 16 -17.97 4.87 2.62
C ASN A 16 -17.41 4.23 1.34
N ARG A 17 -16.17 4.55 0.95
CA ARG A 17 -15.49 3.90 -0.20
C ARG A 17 -15.28 2.40 0.01
N ARG A 18 -15.19 1.95 1.26
CA ARG A 18 -15.05 0.56 1.66
C ARG A 18 -16.40 -0.12 1.96
N LYS A 19 -17.49 0.46 1.46
CA LYS A 19 -18.88 -0.03 1.65
C LYS A 19 -19.32 -0.05 3.12
N GLY A 20 -18.66 0.73 3.98
CA GLY A 20 -19.10 0.95 5.35
C GLY A 20 -20.28 1.91 5.40
N LYS A 21 -21.33 1.53 6.13
CA LYS A 21 -22.52 2.34 6.37
C LYS A 21 -22.42 2.95 7.76
N LEU A 22 -22.41 4.27 7.86
CA LEU A 22 -22.44 4.95 9.15
C LEU A 22 -23.81 4.72 9.79
N ILE A 23 -23.82 4.12 10.97
CA ILE A 23 -25.03 3.83 11.75
C ILE A 23 -25.27 4.93 12.78
N GLU A 24 -24.20 5.34 13.46
CA GLU A 24 -24.34 6.31 14.54
C GLU A 24 -23.07 7.18 14.64
N LEU A 25 -23.31 8.45 14.98
CA LEU A 25 -22.28 9.42 15.33
C LEU A 25 -22.65 10.01 16.69
N LYS A 26 -21.77 9.82 17.67
CA LYS A 26 -21.95 10.35 19.04
C LYS A 26 -20.82 11.26 19.41
N ASP A 27 -21.14 12.37 20.09
CA ASP A 27 -20.17 13.18 20.76
C ASP A 27 -19.82 12.54 22.12
N THR A 28 -18.55 12.28 22.35
CA THR A 28 -18.05 11.64 23.59
C THR A 28 -17.42 12.62 24.57
N GLY A 29 -17.67 13.92 24.40
CA GLY A 29 -17.11 15.03 25.19
C GLY A 29 -15.84 15.60 24.56
N THR A 30 -15.40 16.75 25.04
CA THR A 30 -14.20 17.50 24.62
C THR A 30 -13.56 17.11 23.30
N ASN A 31 -14.21 17.48 22.19
CA ASN A 31 -13.65 17.39 20.83
C ASN A 31 -13.43 15.96 20.30
N LYS A 32 -14.09 14.94 20.89
CA LYS A 32 -14.01 13.54 20.47
C LYS A 32 -15.34 13.02 19.98
N LYS A 33 -15.31 12.25 18.90
CA LYS A 33 -16.47 11.60 18.29
C LYS A 33 -16.32 10.08 18.28
N ARG A 34 -17.44 9.41 18.51
CA ARG A 34 -17.57 7.98 18.29
C ARG A 34 -18.39 7.73 17.04
N LEU A 35 -17.78 7.00 16.10
CA LEU A 35 -18.40 6.56 14.87
C LEU A 35 -18.68 5.06 14.94
N ILE A 36 -19.91 4.67 14.66
CA ILE A 36 -20.32 3.27 14.58
C ILE A 36 -20.70 2.96 13.13
N PHE A 37 -20.05 1.96 12.56
CA PHE A 37 -20.27 1.53 11.18
C PHE A 37 -20.68 0.06 11.14
N HIS A 38 -21.58 -0.27 10.21
CA HIS A 38 -21.68 -1.61 9.66
C HIS A 38 -20.84 -1.66 8.39
N ALA A 39 -19.91 -2.59 8.31
CA ALA A 39 -19.01 -2.71 7.17
C ALA A 39 -18.70 -4.18 6.85
N PRO A 40 -18.58 -4.55 5.58
CA PRO A 40 -18.16 -5.88 5.20
C PRO A 40 -16.72 -6.12 5.66
N THR A 41 -16.44 -7.33 6.15
CA THR A 41 -15.11 -7.73 6.66
C THR A 41 -14.01 -7.42 5.65
N ARG A 42 -14.27 -7.66 4.35
CA ARG A 42 -13.31 -7.37 3.28
C ARG A 42 -12.93 -5.88 3.21
N GLY A 43 -13.86 -4.97 3.49
CA GLY A 43 -13.59 -3.53 3.56
C GLY A 43 -12.74 -3.10 4.75
N LEU A 44 -12.67 -3.94 5.78
CA LEU A 44 -11.88 -3.66 6.97
C LEU A 44 -10.47 -4.27 6.92
N MET A 45 -10.15 -5.05 5.88
CA MET A 45 -8.79 -5.57 5.66
C MET A 45 -7.81 -4.40 5.47
N GLY A 46 -6.71 -4.39 6.22
CA GLY A 46 -5.69 -3.32 6.19
C GLY A 46 -6.19 -1.94 6.66
N TYR A 47 -7.46 -1.81 7.06
CA TYR A 47 -8.02 -0.50 7.41
C TYR A 47 -7.43 0.09 8.68
N THR A 48 -6.97 -0.73 9.62
CA THR A 48 -6.41 -0.25 10.89
C THR A 48 -5.22 0.68 10.68
N SER A 49 -4.26 0.31 9.82
CA SER A 49 -3.12 1.17 9.48
C SER A 49 -3.56 2.47 8.80
N ARG A 50 -4.51 2.36 7.88
CA ARG A 50 -5.10 3.55 7.22
C ARG A 50 -5.81 4.47 8.20
N PHE A 51 -6.58 3.90 9.12
CA PHE A 51 -7.29 4.64 10.16
C PHE A 51 -6.32 5.40 11.08
N LEU A 52 -5.26 4.74 11.55
CA LEU A 52 -4.22 5.37 12.37
C LEU A 52 -3.52 6.51 11.62
N THR A 53 -3.24 6.34 10.33
CA THR A 53 -2.70 7.41 9.49
C THR A 53 -3.66 8.60 9.39
N LEU A 54 -4.96 8.35 9.16
CA LEU A 54 -5.99 9.39 9.05
C LEU A 54 -6.19 10.15 10.35
N THR A 55 -6.02 9.49 11.49
CA THR A 55 -6.20 10.06 12.84
C THR A 55 -4.89 10.47 13.50
N LYS A 56 -3.78 10.50 12.74
CA LYS A 56 -2.43 10.84 13.25
C LYS A 56 -2.03 10.01 14.48
N GLY A 57 -2.51 8.77 14.57
CA GLY A 57 -2.24 7.84 15.67
C GLY A 57 -3.18 7.98 16.89
N ASN A 58 -4.04 8.99 16.95
CA ASN A 58 -4.90 9.26 18.12
C ASN A 58 -6.24 8.52 18.12
N GLY A 59 -6.55 7.78 17.06
CA GLY A 59 -7.81 7.06 16.94
C GLY A 59 -7.76 5.66 17.55
N VAL A 60 -8.89 5.20 18.06
CA VAL A 60 -9.10 3.83 18.55
C VAL A 60 -10.14 3.15 17.66
N ILE A 61 -9.81 1.98 17.13
CA ILE A 61 -10.71 1.17 16.31
C ILE A 61 -10.93 -0.20 16.95
N ASN A 62 -12.19 -0.57 17.17
CA ASN A 62 -12.61 -1.88 17.61
C ASN A 62 -13.57 -2.48 16.59
N ARG A 63 -13.52 -3.80 16.42
CA ARG A 63 -14.34 -4.56 15.49
C ARG A 63 -15.00 -5.71 16.22
N ILE A 64 -16.28 -5.88 15.97
CA ILE A 64 -17.06 -7.02 16.47
C ILE A 64 -17.86 -7.61 15.31
N PHE A 65 -18.12 -8.90 15.35
CA PHE A 65 -19.05 -9.51 14.41
C PHE A 65 -20.48 -9.03 14.70
N HIS A 66 -21.21 -8.67 13.65
CA HIS A 66 -22.59 -8.25 13.74
C HIS A 66 -23.53 -9.29 13.14
N SER A 67 -23.42 -9.53 11.85
CA SER A 67 -24.28 -10.48 11.12
C SER A 67 -23.67 -10.80 9.74
N TYR A 68 -24.16 -11.85 9.12
CA TYR A 68 -23.97 -12.08 7.69
C TYR A 68 -24.95 -11.21 6.89
N GLY A 69 -24.51 -10.72 5.75
CA GLY A 69 -25.31 -9.87 4.87
C GLY A 69 -25.08 -10.21 3.38
N PRO A 70 -25.85 -9.62 2.49
CA PRO A 70 -25.66 -9.78 1.05
C PRO A 70 -24.31 -9.20 0.61
N PHE A 71 -23.80 -9.66 -0.53
CA PHE A 71 -22.61 -9.12 -1.14
C PHE A 71 -22.85 -7.65 -1.59
N GLU A 72 -22.10 -6.72 -1.05
CA GLU A 72 -22.23 -5.27 -1.29
C GLU A 72 -21.50 -4.80 -2.58
N GLY A 73 -21.15 -5.73 -3.46
CA GLY A 73 -20.42 -5.45 -4.70
C GLY A 73 -18.90 -5.38 -4.51
N GLU A 74 -18.22 -5.12 -5.61
CA GLU A 74 -16.76 -4.97 -5.59
C GLU A 74 -16.34 -3.68 -4.89
N MET A 75 -15.16 -3.73 -4.27
CA MET A 75 -14.55 -2.56 -3.67
C MET A 75 -13.61 -1.90 -4.66
N GLU A 76 -13.48 -0.59 -4.56
CA GLU A 76 -12.43 0.11 -5.29
C GLU A 76 -11.06 -0.49 -4.88
N GLY A 77 -10.32 -0.99 -5.85
CA GLY A 77 -8.93 -1.39 -5.69
C GLY A 77 -8.02 -0.17 -5.42
N ARG A 78 -6.72 -0.37 -5.50
CA ARG A 78 -5.78 0.74 -5.41
C ARG A 78 -5.98 1.70 -6.60
N ARG A 79 -5.79 3.00 -6.36
CA ARG A 79 -5.85 4.02 -7.41
C ARG A 79 -4.53 4.17 -8.16
N ASN A 80 -3.45 3.79 -7.50
CA ASN A 80 -2.08 3.91 -8.00
C ASN A 80 -1.73 2.69 -8.84
N GLY A 81 -0.97 2.90 -9.92
CA GLY A 81 -0.48 1.81 -10.76
C GLY A 81 0.57 0.95 -10.04
N ALA A 82 0.70 -0.30 -10.46
CA ALA A 82 1.79 -1.17 -10.06
C ALA A 82 3.05 -0.91 -10.90
N LEU A 83 4.20 -1.11 -10.27
CA LEU A 83 5.48 -1.31 -10.95
C LEU A 83 5.70 -2.81 -11.07
N ILE A 84 5.68 -3.33 -12.28
CA ILE A 84 5.67 -4.77 -12.58
C ILE A 84 7.02 -5.16 -13.16
N SER A 85 7.64 -6.22 -12.65
CA SER A 85 8.91 -6.74 -13.18
C SER A 85 8.72 -7.37 -14.55
N MET A 86 9.64 -7.03 -15.47
CA MET A 86 9.64 -7.53 -16.85
C MET A 86 10.34 -8.89 -16.98
N GLU A 87 11.34 -9.17 -16.17
CA GLU A 87 12.25 -10.30 -16.34
C GLU A 87 12.48 -11.04 -15.03
N GLN A 88 12.99 -12.28 -15.14
CA GLN A 88 13.39 -13.10 -14.01
C GLN A 88 14.86 -12.88 -13.68
N GLY A 89 15.17 -12.73 -12.39
CA GLY A 89 16.54 -12.62 -11.91
C GLY A 89 16.63 -11.96 -10.54
N LYS A 90 17.74 -11.28 -10.28
CA LYS A 90 17.97 -10.56 -9.01
C LYS A 90 17.96 -9.07 -9.22
N ALA A 91 17.26 -8.36 -8.35
CA ALA A 91 17.17 -6.91 -8.38
C ALA A 91 18.56 -6.27 -8.11
N VAL A 92 18.90 -5.23 -8.87
CA VAL A 92 20.19 -4.54 -8.82
C VAL A 92 20.02 -3.16 -8.19
N ALA A 93 20.91 -2.81 -7.25
CA ALA A 93 20.85 -1.54 -6.52
C ALA A 93 20.76 -0.32 -7.44
N PHE A 94 21.54 -0.29 -8.51
CA PHE A 94 21.52 0.82 -9.49
C PHE A 94 20.15 0.98 -10.17
N ALA A 95 19.50 -0.12 -10.54
CA ALA A 95 18.15 -0.07 -11.13
C ALA A 95 17.13 0.43 -10.12
N ILE A 96 17.15 -0.11 -8.90
CA ILE A 96 16.24 0.29 -7.81
C ILE A 96 16.39 1.78 -7.52
N PHE A 97 17.60 2.30 -7.39
CA PHE A 97 17.87 3.72 -7.15
C PHE A 97 17.20 4.62 -8.18
N ASN A 98 17.35 4.28 -9.48
CA ASN A 98 16.71 5.03 -10.55
C ASN A 98 15.17 4.90 -10.57
N LEU A 99 14.65 3.77 -10.09
CA LEU A 99 13.22 3.49 -10.08
C LEU A 99 12.53 4.09 -8.85
N GLN A 100 13.24 4.31 -7.74
CA GLN A 100 12.71 5.01 -6.56
C GLN A 100 12.23 6.44 -6.87
N ALA A 101 12.78 7.07 -7.91
CA ALA A 101 12.25 8.35 -8.40
C ALA A 101 10.87 8.23 -9.07
N ARG A 102 10.45 7.03 -9.46
CA ARG A 102 9.17 6.76 -10.15
C ARG A 102 8.08 6.23 -9.23
N GLY A 103 8.45 5.73 -8.06
CA GLY A 103 7.50 5.17 -7.12
C GLY A 103 8.15 4.51 -5.91
N GLU A 104 7.30 4.00 -5.03
CA GLU A 104 7.70 3.29 -3.83
C GLU A 104 8.04 1.84 -4.19
N MET A 105 9.25 1.39 -3.82
CA MET A 105 9.72 0.03 -4.12
C MET A 105 9.47 -0.92 -2.95
N PHE A 106 9.16 -2.19 -3.28
CA PHE A 106 8.95 -3.28 -2.32
C PHE A 106 10.10 -4.28 -2.29
N VAL A 107 11.00 -4.19 -3.25
CA VAL A 107 12.17 -5.07 -3.38
C VAL A 107 13.45 -4.31 -3.11
N THR A 108 14.42 -5.02 -2.54
CA THR A 108 15.76 -4.50 -2.28
C THR A 108 16.82 -5.18 -3.15
N HIS A 109 18.07 -4.76 -3.01
CA HIS A 109 19.18 -5.35 -3.75
C HIS A 109 19.30 -6.84 -3.46
N ASN A 110 19.47 -7.62 -4.51
CA ASN A 110 19.62 -9.08 -4.48
C ASN A 110 18.32 -9.89 -4.30
N ASP A 111 17.17 -9.24 -4.13
CA ASP A 111 15.89 -9.94 -4.09
C ASP A 111 15.61 -10.63 -5.42
N ALA A 112 15.09 -11.85 -5.36
CA ALA A 112 14.65 -12.59 -6.52
C ALA A 112 13.34 -11.99 -7.05
N VAL A 113 13.28 -11.76 -8.35
CA VAL A 113 12.11 -11.23 -9.05
C VAL A 113 11.78 -12.10 -10.26
N TYR A 114 10.53 -12.09 -10.69
CA TYR A 114 10.04 -12.81 -11.85
C TYR A 114 9.08 -11.94 -12.68
N PRO A 115 8.85 -12.29 -13.95
CA PRO A 115 7.93 -11.54 -14.81
C PRO A 115 6.52 -11.51 -14.23
N GLY A 116 5.91 -10.33 -14.17
CA GLY A 116 4.58 -10.15 -13.58
C GLY A 116 4.59 -9.86 -12.07
N MET A 117 5.72 -10.01 -11.38
CA MET A 117 5.83 -9.68 -9.95
C MET A 117 5.66 -8.17 -9.74
N ILE A 118 4.78 -7.78 -8.81
CA ILE A 118 4.64 -6.39 -8.39
C ILE A 118 5.81 -6.05 -7.47
N VAL A 119 6.69 -5.16 -7.92
CA VAL A 119 7.91 -4.76 -7.23
C VAL A 119 7.84 -3.35 -6.64
N GLY A 120 6.72 -2.66 -6.84
CA GLY A 120 6.49 -1.33 -6.29
C GLY A 120 5.16 -0.72 -6.70
N LEU A 121 4.91 0.51 -6.24
CA LEU A 121 3.73 1.31 -6.60
C LEU A 121 4.16 2.63 -7.26
N SER A 122 3.47 2.97 -8.33
CA SER A 122 3.58 4.29 -8.98
C SER A 122 2.69 5.30 -8.25
N PRO A 123 3.10 6.57 -8.09
CA PRO A 123 2.19 7.62 -7.61
C PRO A 123 1.10 7.98 -8.62
N LYS A 124 1.25 7.58 -9.87
CA LYS A 124 0.30 7.82 -10.97
C LYS A 124 -0.58 6.61 -11.21
N PRO A 125 -1.80 6.79 -11.72
CA PRO A 125 -2.64 5.69 -12.16
C PRO A 125 -2.01 4.99 -13.40
N GLY A 126 -2.31 3.70 -13.54
CA GLY A 126 -1.80 2.86 -14.64
C GLY A 126 -0.53 2.11 -14.28
N ASP A 127 -0.52 0.83 -14.60
CA ASP A 127 0.59 -0.06 -14.31
C ASP A 127 1.74 0.17 -15.28
N MET A 128 2.96 -0.01 -14.81
CA MET A 128 4.18 0.15 -15.60
C MET A 128 5.06 -1.09 -15.50
N ILE A 129 5.41 -1.63 -16.66
CA ILE A 129 6.41 -2.70 -16.75
C ILE A 129 7.80 -2.07 -16.65
N ILE A 130 8.61 -2.55 -15.71
CA ILE A 130 9.94 -2.01 -15.42
C ILE A 130 10.99 -3.11 -15.36
N ASN A 131 12.25 -2.74 -15.61
CA ASN A 131 13.38 -3.65 -15.45
C ASN A 131 14.19 -3.27 -14.21
N VAL A 132 14.09 -4.11 -13.15
CA VAL A 132 14.80 -3.92 -11.89
C VAL A 132 16.22 -4.51 -11.88
N MET A 133 16.63 -5.12 -13.01
CA MET A 133 17.95 -5.76 -13.17
C MET A 133 18.91 -4.96 -14.05
N LYS A 134 18.47 -3.80 -14.58
CA LYS A 134 19.27 -2.99 -15.49
C LYS A 134 20.47 -2.39 -14.76
N GLY A 135 21.64 -3.00 -14.95
CA GLY A 135 22.92 -2.49 -14.44
C GLY A 135 23.34 -1.17 -15.09
N LYS A 136 24.32 -0.51 -14.48
CA LYS A 136 25.01 0.64 -15.09
C LYS A 136 25.73 0.16 -16.38
N LYS A 137 25.48 0.81 -17.51
CA LYS A 137 26.27 0.55 -18.70
C LYS A 137 27.72 0.98 -18.42
N LEU A 138 28.63 0.03 -18.43
CA LEU A 138 30.05 0.32 -18.38
C LEU A 138 30.42 1.02 -19.70
N THR A 139 30.67 2.31 -19.66
CA THR A 139 31.29 3.03 -20.75
C THR A 139 32.80 2.95 -20.53
N ASN A 140 33.57 2.64 -21.57
CA ASN A 140 35.05 2.56 -21.57
C ASN A 140 35.75 3.90 -21.30
N MET A 141 35.02 4.95 -21.00
CA MET A 141 35.60 6.20 -20.53
C MET A 141 35.99 6.06 -19.06
N ARG A 142 37.30 6.00 -18.81
CA ARG A 142 37.90 6.21 -17.49
C ARG A 142 37.72 7.68 -17.08
N THR A 143 36.52 8.08 -16.78
CA THR A 143 36.29 9.20 -15.88
C THR A 143 36.59 8.66 -14.48
N GLN A 144 37.65 9.16 -13.85
CA GLN A 144 37.90 9.13 -12.42
C GLN A 144 36.74 9.89 -11.76
N GLY A 145 35.56 9.36 -11.78
CA GLY A 145 34.35 9.87 -11.14
C GLY A 145 33.91 8.78 -10.22
N THR A 146 34.20 8.96 -8.93
CA THR A 146 33.51 8.45 -7.77
C THR A 146 32.50 7.35 -8.10
N ASP A 147 32.79 6.13 -7.71
CA ASP A 147 31.77 5.14 -7.36
C ASP A 147 30.98 5.76 -6.21
N GLU A 148 30.01 6.60 -6.54
CA GLU A 148 29.08 7.12 -5.58
C GLU A 148 28.33 5.92 -5.01
N ASN A 149 28.49 5.70 -3.72
CA ASN A 149 27.75 4.68 -2.99
C ASN A 149 26.25 4.94 -3.23
N VAL A 150 25.59 4.01 -3.92
CA VAL A 150 24.16 4.09 -4.17
C VAL A 150 23.44 3.87 -2.84
N VAL A 151 22.94 4.97 -2.27
CA VAL A 151 22.13 4.91 -1.05
C VAL A 151 20.67 4.69 -1.47
N LEU A 152 20.14 3.51 -1.13
CA LEU A 152 18.74 3.19 -1.41
C LEU A 152 17.86 3.72 -0.27
N THR A 153 16.71 4.28 -0.64
CA THR A 153 15.63 4.54 0.33
C THR A 153 15.13 3.20 0.87
N PRO A 154 14.94 3.05 2.20
CA PRO A 154 14.39 1.83 2.77
C PRO A 154 13.07 1.45 2.11
N ILE A 155 12.89 0.16 1.86
CA ILE A 155 11.65 -0.38 1.31
C ILE A 155 10.52 -0.29 2.35
N ARG A 156 9.29 -0.18 1.87
CA ARG A 156 8.13 -0.30 2.74
C ARG A 156 7.82 -1.76 3.01
N THR A 157 7.92 -2.16 4.27
CA THR A 157 7.44 -3.46 4.74
C THR A 157 5.94 -3.36 5.02
N MET A 158 5.16 -4.23 4.38
CA MET A 158 3.72 -4.29 4.53
C MET A 158 3.30 -5.57 5.26
N SER A 159 2.30 -5.44 6.13
CA SER A 159 1.61 -6.60 6.68
C SER A 159 0.79 -7.32 5.59
N ILE A 160 0.51 -8.62 5.78
CA ILE A 160 -0.35 -9.40 4.85
C ILE A 160 -1.70 -8.71 4.63
N ALA A 161 -2.29 -8.11 5.68
CA ALA A 161 -3.55 -7.39 5.58
C ALA A 161 -3.45 -6.15 4.69
N GLU A 162 -2.33 -5.44 4.71
CA GLU A 162 -2.06 -4.31 3.82
C GLU A 162 -1.83 -4.77 2.38
N GLN A 163 -1.05 -5.84 2.18
CA GLN A 163 -0.84 -6.44 0.87
C GLN A 163 -2.17 -6.87 0.24
N LEU A 164 -3.01 -7.60 0.97
CA LEU A 164 -4.35 -7.99 0.51
C LEU A 164 -5.24 -6.77 0.17
N SER A 165 -5.11 -5.67 0.92
CA SER A 165 -5.93 -4.48 0.70
C SER A 165 -5.53 -3.69 -0.55
N MET A 166 -4.34 -3.92 -1.09
CA MET A 166 -3.84 -3.21 -2.28
C MET A 166 -4.04 -3.97 -3.58
N LEU A 167 -4.43 -5.25 -3.53
CA LEU A 167 -4.65 -6.05 -4.74
C LEU A 167 -5.84 -5.54 -5.55
N ASN A 168 -5.68 -5.54 -6.86
CA ASN A 168 -6.77 -5.42 -7.81
C ASN A 168 -7.37 -6.80 -8.11
N THR A 169 -8.45 -6.83 -8.90
CA THR A 169 -9.20 -8.07 -9.20
C THR A 169 -8.44 -9.07 -10.06
N ASP A 170 -7.44 -8.60 -10.79
CA ASP A 170 -6.56 -9.36 -11.69
C ASP A 170 -5.22 -9.75 -11.05
N GLU A 171 -5.05 -9.47 -9.75
CA GLU A 171 -3.83 -9.72 -9.02
C GLU A 171 -4.03 -10.76 -7.91
N ALA A 172 -2.96 -11.44 -7.56
CA ALA A 172 -2.94 -12.43 -6.49
C ALA A 172 -1.79 -12.17 -5.50
N LEU A 173 -1.97 -12.60 -4.27
CA LEU A 173 -0.92 -12.66 -3.26
C LEU A 173 -0.42 -14.09 -3.14
N GLU A 174 0.85 -14.29 -3.37
CA GLU A 174 1.55 -15.55 -3.10
C GLU A 174 2.21 -15.46 -1.73
N ILE A 175 2.01 -16.48 -0.90
CA ILE A 175 2.63 -16.59 0.41
C ILE A 175 3.61 -17.77 0.35
N THR A 176 4.88 -17.47 0.56
CA THR A 176 5.95 -18.47 0.62
C THR A 176 6.29 -18.81 2.07
N PRO A 177 6.87 -20.00 2.34
CA PRO A 177 7.25 -20.40 3.71
C PRO A 177 8.40 -19.61 4.32
N ASP A 178 9.17 -18.84 3.52
CA ASP A 178 10.37 -18.10 3.94
C ASP A 178 10.07 -16.68 4.38
#